data_afe61899a490d71829392b96b17442be
#
_entry.id   afe61899a490d71829392b96b17442be
#
_cell.length_a   1.000
_cell.length_b   1.000
_cell.length_c   1.000
_cell.angle_alpha   90.00
_cell.angle_beta   90.00
_cell.angle_gamma   90.00
#
_symmetry.space_group_name_H-M   'P 1'
#
loop_
_entity.id
_entity.type
_entity.pdbx_description
1 polymer ?
#
loop_
_entity_poly.entity_id
_entity_poly.type
_entity_poly.pdbx_seq_one_letter_code
_entity_poly.pdbx_strand_id
1 'polypeptide(L)'
;MATILITGANRGIGLELVRQLMARGDTVIAACRAASRDLDATGAEVIEGLDVTSNDSVAALEGRLEGRTIDWLVNNAGILERTALDSLDFDAMERQFRVNSLGPLRVTAALRGRLASGSKVFIVTSRMGSIDDNTSGGSYGYRMSKAAVNMAGKSLAVDLADEGIGVFLLHPGWVATDMTGGTGFAVEDSAAGLVATMARLETDQTGTFWHQEGYELPW
;
A
#
# COMPACT_ATOMS: atom_id res chain seq x y z
N MET A 1 -6.02 -0.76 20.04
CA MET A 1 -5.26 -1.93 19.51
C MET A 1 -6.03 -2.42 18.30
N ALA A 2 -5.43 -2.37 17.14
CA ALA A 2 -6.03 -2.78 15.86
C ALA A 2 -5.28 -4.00 15.30
N THR A 3 -5.97 -4.83 14.52
CA THR A 3 -5.37 -5.91 13.71
C THR A 3 -5.07 -5.36 12.33
N ILE A 4 -3.79 -5.29 11.97
CA ILE A 4 -3.30 -4.62 10.77
C ILE A 4 -2.57 -5.60 9.87
N LEU A 5 -3.02 -5.75 8.62
CA LEU A 5 -2.32 -6.50 7.59
C LEU A 5 -1.54 -5.55 6.68
N ILE A 6 -0.25 -5.82 6.48
CA ILE A 6 0.63 -5.01 5.62
C ILE A 6 1.22 -5.89 4.52
N THR A 7 1.03 -5.53 3.25
CA THR A 7 1.68 -6.22 2.12
C THR A 7 3.03 -5.58 1.79
N GLY A 8 4.01 -6.38 1.31
CA GLY A 8 5.36 -5.88 1.03
C GLY A 8 6.11 -5.43 2.27
N ALA A 9 5.92 -6.14 3.39
CA ALA A 9 6.37 -5.77 4.73
C ALA A 9 7.84 -6.08 5.03
N ASN A 10 8.59 -6.71 4.11
CA ASN A 10 9.92 -7.26 4.40
C ASN A 10 11.08 -6.26 4.26
N ARG A 11 10.84 -5.02 3.82
CA ARG A 11 11.84 -3.96 3.66
C ARG A 11 11.22 -2.58 3.53
N GLY A 12 12.07 -1.54 3.57
CA GLY A 12 11.70 -0.16 3.31
C GLY A 12 10.53 0.32 4.17
N ILE A 13 9.60 1.06 3.55
CA ILE A 13 8.44 1.65 4.22
C ILE A 13 7.58 0.57 4.90
N GLY A 14 7.34 -0.57 4.23
CA GLY A 14 6.52 -1.64 4.78
C GLY A 14 7.09 -2.22 6.07
N LEU A 15 8.39 -2.46 6.14
CA LEU A 15 9.06 -2.94 7.35
C LEU A 15 9.00 -1.91 8.48
N GLU A 16 9.19 -0.64 8.14
CA GLU A 16 9.17 0.42 9.14
C GLU A 16 7.75 0.65 9.69
N LEU A 17 6.71 0.54 8.83
CA LEU A 17 5.32 0.53 9.28
C LEU A 17 5.05 -0.61 10.27
N VAL A 18 5.60 -1.82 10.02
CA VAL A 18 5.49 -2.95 10.97
C VAL A 18 6.07 -2.55 12.32
N ARG A 19 7.31 -2.02 12.35
CA ARG A 19 7.99 -1.62 13.59
C ARG A 19 7.18 -0.59 14.40
N GLN A 20 6.73 0.46 13.73
CA GLN A 20 6.04 1.56 14.41
C GLN A 20 4.63 1.19 14.88
N LEU A 21 3.87 0.41 14.09
CA LEU A 21 2.55 -0.04 14.48
C LEU A 21 2.61 -1.06 15.63
N MET A 22 3.60 -1.95 15.64
CA MET A 22 3.84 -2.83 16.79
C MET A 22 4.25 -2.04 18.03
N ALA A 23 5.12 -1.03 17.89
CA ALA A 23 5.51 -0.15 18.99
C ALA A 23 4.33 0.65 19.55
N ARG A 24 3.31 0.94 18.72
CA ARG A 24 2.04 1.55 19.13
C ARG A 24 1.14 0.57 19.90
N GLY A 25 1.45 -0.72 19.89
CA GLY A 25 0.70 -1.78 20.58
C GLY A 25 -0.34 -2.48 19.71
N ASP A 26 -0.27 -2.34 18.37
CA ASP A 26 -1.16 -3.04 17.45
C ASP A 26 -0.71 -4.47 17.17
N THR A 27 -1.66 -5.32 16.74
CA THR A 27 -1.37 -6.65 16.20
C THR A 27 -1.08 -6.53 14.71
N VAL A 28 0.16 -6.80 14.31
CA VAL A 28 0.60 -6.64 12.93
C VAL A 28 0.84 -7.99 12.25
N ILE A 29 0.20 -8.18 11.10
CA ILE A 29 0.39 -9.30 10.18
C ILE A 29 1.19 -8.78 8.99
N ALA A 30 2.44 -9.22 8.88
CA ALA A 30 3.38 -8.79 7.86
C ALA A 30 3.41 -9.79 6.71
N ALA A 31 2.79 -9.45 5.58
CA ALA A 31 2.72 -10.32 4.41
C ALA A 31 3.76 -9.93 3.35
N CYS A 32 4.53 -10.92 2.86
CA CYS A 32 5.59 -10.70 1.88
C CYS A 32 5.89 -11.98 1.07
N ARG A 33 6.71 -11.85 0.00
CA ARG A 33 7.16 -13.01 -0.78
C ARG A 33 8.12 -13.89 -0.01
N ALA A 34 9.05 -13.26 0.68
CA ALA A 34 10.03 -13.91 1.56
C ALA A 34 10.37 -12.97 2.71
N ALA A 35 10.45 -13.48 3.91
CA ALA A 35 10.83 -12.71 5.08
C ALA A 35 12.30 -12.23 4.97
N SER A 36 12.59 -11.14 5.65
CA SER A 36 13.95 -10.66 5.89
C SER A 36 14.28 -10.86 7.36
N ARG A 37 15.59 -10.96 7.68
CA ARG A 37 16.04 -11.03 9.08
C ARG A 37 15.53 -9.86 9.92
N ASP A 38 15.45 -8.68 9.31
CA ASP A 38 14.95 -7.48 9.97
C ASP A 38 13.45 -7.57 10.27
N LEU A 39 12.67 -8.21 9.39
CA LEU A 39 11.26 -8.47 9.63
C LEU A 39 11.07 -9.49 10.74
N ASP A 40 11.81 -10.62 10.70
CA ASP A 40 11.75 -11.66 11.73
C ASP A 40 12.12 -11.10 13.11
N ALA A 41 13.06 -10.17 13.16
CA ALA A 41 13.49 -9.52 14.40
C ALA A 41 12.41 -8.59 15.01
N THR A 42 11.36 -8.22 14.27
CA THR A 42 10.26 -7.39 14.80
C THR A 42 9.34 -8.14 15.76
N GLY A 43 9.26 -9.46 15.63
CA GLY A 43 8.30 -10.29 16.36
C GLY A 43 6.85 -10.22 15.84
N ALA A 44 6.63 -9.57 14.70
CA ALA A 44 5.33 -9.57 14.02
C ALA A 44 4.97 -10.97 13.52
N GLU A 45 3.68 -11.24 13.34
CA GLU A 45 3.23 -12.42 12.62
C GLU A 45 3.60 -12.29 11.14
N VAL A 46 4.42 -13.21 10.62
CA VAL A 46 4.88 -13.17 9.23
C VAL A 46 4.14 -14.19 8.37
N ILE A 47 3.57 -13.74 7.26
CA ILE A 47 2.99 -14.59 6.21
C ILE A 47 3.85 -14.48 4.96
N GLU A 48 4.64 -15.52 4.69
CA GLU A 48 5.44 -15.63 3.48
C GLU A 48 4.67 -16.22 2.31
N GLY A 49 5.22 -16.02 1.09
CA GLY A 49 4.69 -16.55 -0.16
C GLY A 49 3.66 -15.65 -0.82
N LEU A 50 3.39 -14.45 -0.29
CA LEU A 50 2.44 -13.53 -0.93
C LEU A 50 3.05 -12.87 -2.17
N ASP A 51 2.63 -13.34 -3.34
CA ASP A 51 2.76 -12.61 -4.60
C ASP A 51 1.41 -11.96 -4.95
N VAL A 52 1.34 -10.63 -4.84
CA VAL A 52 0.12 -9.85 -5.11
C VAL A 52 -0.34 -9.92 -6.57
N THR A 53 0.50 -10.46 -7.48
CA THR A 53 0.13 -10.66 -8.88
C THR A 53 -0.55 -12.00 -9.16
N SER A 54 -0.54 -12.92 -8.20
CA SER A 54 -1.09 -14.28 -8.31
C SER A 54 -2.41 -14.42 -7.54
N ASN A 55 -3.46 -14.87 -8.22
CA ASN A 55 -4.75 -15.16 -7.57
C ASN A 55 -4.61 -16.28 -6.53
N ASP A 56 -3.87 -17.35 -6.84
CA ASP A 56 -3.69 -18.48 -5.94
C ASP A 56 -2.94 -18.08 -4.66
N SER A 57 -1.91 -17.23 -4.82
CA SER A 57 -1.14 -16.71 -3.70
C SER A 57 -2.01 -15.84 -2.76
N VAL A 58 -2.87 -15.01 -3.34
CA VAL A 58 -3.77 -14.15 -2.56
C VAL A 58 -4.90 -14.97 -1.93
N ALA A 59 -5.42 -15.99 -2.60
CA ALA A 59 -6.38 -16.93 -2.00
C ALA A 59 -5.77 -17.71 -0.83
N ALA A 60 -4.50 -18.12 -0.95
CA ALA A 60 -3.78 -18.74 0.16
C ALA A 60 -3.60 -17.81 1.37
N LEU A 61 -3.35 -16.51 1.14
CA LEU A 61 -3.34 -15.50 2.21
C LEU A 61 -4.71 -15.40 2.88
N GLU A 62 -5.79 -15.32 2.11
CA GLU A 62 -7.16 -15.24 2.64
C GLU A 62 -7.49 -16.44 3.53
N GLY A 63 -7.14 -17.66 3.09
CA GLY A 63 -7.33 -18.89 3.86
C GLY A 63 -6.56 -18.91 5.19
N ARG A 64 -5.35 -18.31 5.24
CA ARG A 64 -4.56 -18.17 6.49
C ARG A 64 -5.17 -17.17 7.48
N LEU A 65 -6.08 -16.33 7.03
CA LEU A 65 -6.78 -15.31 7.82
C LEU A 65 -8.20 -15.75 8.19
N GLU A 66 -8.55 -17.02 7.98
CA GLU A 66 -9.89 -17.53 8.30
C GLU A 66 -10.27 -17.26 9.77
N GLY A 67 -11.50 -16.77 9.97
CA GLY A 67 -12.01 -16.41 11.30
C GLY A 67 -11.45 -15.11 11.90
N ARG A 68 -10.59 -14.38 11.18
CA ARG A 68 -9.98 -13.13 11.67
C ARG A 68 -10.62 -11.92 11.00
N THR A 69 -10.78 -10.86 11.76
CA THR A 69 -11.15 -9.52 11.26
C THR A 69 -9.91 -8.66 11.13
N ILE A 70 -9.82 -7.89 10.05
CA ILE A 70 -8.74 -6.96 9.76
C ILE A 70 -9.28 -5.55 9.92
N ASP A 71 -8.76 -4.79 10.89
CA ASP A 71 -9.15 -3.40 11.11
C ASP A 71 -8.51 -2.49 10.06
N TRP A 72 -7.21 -2.71 9.74
CA TRP A 72 -6.51 -1.97 8.70
C TRP A 72 -5.83 -2.91 7.70
N LEU A 73 -6.17 -2.76 6.42
CA LEU A 73 -5.46 -3.39 5.31
C LEU A 73 -4.54 -2.35 4.66
N VAL A 74 -3.22 -2.54 4.76
CA VAL A 74 -2.23 -1.64 4.16
C VAL A 74 -1.62 -2.31 2.92
N ASN A 75 -2.11 -1.94 1.75
CA ASN A 75 -1.56 -2.33 0.45
C ASN A 75 -0.31 -1.49 0.15
N ASN A 76 0.85 -1.95 0.63
CA ASN A 76 2.13 -1.27 0.47
C ASN A 76 3.02 -1.90 -0.62
N ALA A 77 2.81 -3.16 -0.99
CA ALA A 77 3.61 -3.82 -2.03
C ALA A 77 3.62 -3.01 -3.34
N GLY A 78 4.82 -2.76 -3.87
CA GLY A 78 4.99 -2.01 -5.11
C GLY A 78 6.40 -2.12 -5.68
N ILE A 79 6.53 -1.79 -6.97
CA ILE A 79 7.80 -1.73 -7.71
C ILE A 79 7.89 -0.43 -8.51
N LEU A 80 9.12 -0.01 -8.79
CA LEU A 80 9.43 1.11 -9.67
C LEU A 80 10.51 0.67 -10.67
N GLU A 81 10.16 0.71 -11.95
CA GLU A 81 11.08 0.56 -13.07
C GLU A 81 10.99 1.85 -13.90
N ARG A 82 12.13 2.53 -14.05
CA ARG A 82 12.17 3.83 -14.73
C ARG A 82 12.17 3.63 -16.24
N THR A 83 11.33 4.40 -16.93
CA THR A 83 11.26 4.42 -18.40
C THR A 83 11.28 5.87 -18.89
N ALA A 84 12.01 6.13 -19.97
CA ALA A 84 11.99 7.39 -20.68
C ALA A 84 11.28 7.21 -22.04
N LEU A 85 10.86 8.31 -22.66
CA LEU A 85 10.13 8.25 -23.94
C LEU A 85 10.95 7.56 -25.04
N ASP A 86 12.27 7.80 -25.05
CA ASP A 86 13.18 7.23 -26.03
C ASP A 86 13.61 5.77 -25.74
N SER A 87 13.18 5.21 -24.59
CA SER A 87 13.54 3.87 -24.12
C SER A 87 12.40 3.20 -23.37
N LEU A 88 11.23 3.12 -24.01
CA LEU A 88 10.05 2.47 -23.44
C LEU A 88 10.27 0.95 -23.39
N ASP A 89 10.01 0.37 -22.22
CA ASP A 89 9.95 -1.06 -21.98
C ASP A 89 8.51 -1.42 -21.56
N PHE A 90 7.73 -1.92 -22.51
CA PHE A 90 6.33 -2.27 -22.28
C PHE A 90 6.16 -3.44 -21.32
N ASP A 91 7.08 -4.41 -21.31
CA ASP A 91 7.05 -5.53 -20.37
C ASP A 91 7.27 -5.03 -18.93
N ALA A 92 8.19 -4.08 -18.72
CA ALA A 92 8.38 -3.42 -17.43
C ALA A 92 7.14 -2.60 -17.02
N MET A 93 6.49 -1.94 -17.97
CA MET A 93 5.25 -1.20 -17.70
C MET A 93 4.11 -2.14 -17.30
N GLU A 94 3.95 -3.28 -17.98
CA GLU A 94 2.96 -4.30 -17.60
C GLU A 94 3.24 -4.90 -16.21
N ARG A 95 4.50 -5.21 -15.89
CA ARG A 95 4.88 -5.69 -14.55
C ARG A 95 4.47 -4.69 -13.47
N GLN A 96 4.77 -3.40 -13.68
CA GLN A 96 4.38 -2.34 -12.75
C GLN A 96 2.86 -2.23 -12.61
N PHE A 97 2.11 -2.32 -13.69
CA PHE A 97 0.65 -2.30 -13.66
C PHE A 97 0.10 -3.49 -12.88
N ARG A 98 0.62 -4.69 -13.11
CA ARG A 98 0.19 -5.91 -12.39
C ARG A 98 0.43 -5.81 -10.89
N VAL A 99 1.62 -5.34 -10.48
CA VAL A 99 1.98 -5.22 -9.06
C VAL A 99 1.30 -4.02 -8.40
N ASN A 100 1.45 -2.83 -8.99
CA ASN A 100 1.08 -1.57 -8.33
C ASN A 100 -0.42 -1.26 -8.40
N SER A 101 -1.12 -1.79 -9.43
CA SER A 101 -2.54 -1.46 -9.67
C SER A 101 -3.45 -2.66 -9.40
N LEU A 102 -3.23 -3.78 -10.10
CA LEU A 102 -4.06 -4.98 -9.94
C LEU A 102 -3.79 -5.67 -8.61
N GLY A 103 -2.56 -5.59 -8.07
CA GLY A 103 -2.19 -6.20 -6.79
C GLY A 103 -3.05 -5.71 -5.63
N PRO A 104 -3.09 -4.39 -5.34
CA PRO A 104 -3.95 -3.84 -4.29
C PRO A 104 -5.43 -4.15 -4.47
N LEU A 105 -5.94 -4.08 -5.70
CA LEU A 105 -7.33 -4.42 -6.00
C LEU A 105 -7.62 -5.90 -5.71
N ARG A 106 -6.72 -6.81 -6.16
CA ARG A 106 -6.85 -8.26 -5.92
C ARG A 106 -6.83 -8.61 -4.44
N VAL A 107 -5.88 -8.06 -3.68
CA VAL A 107 -5.77 -8.30 -2.24
C VAL A 107 -7.01 -7.77 -1.51
N THR A 108 -7.45 -6.54 -1.82
CA THR A 108 -8.63 -5.95 -1.18
C THR A 108 -9.90 -6.75 -1.49
N ALA A 109 -10.09 -7.16 -2.75
CA ALA A 109 -11.25 -7.96 -3.16
C ALA A 109 -11.28 -9.33 -2.45
N ALA A 110 -10.15 -10.01 -2.35
CA ALA A 110 -10.06 -11.32 -1.68
C ALA A 110 -10.32 -11.20 -0.17
N LEU A 111 -9.86 -10.11 0.45
CA LEU A 111 -9.98 -9.90 1.89
C LEU A 111 -11.24 -9.11 2.30
N ARG A 112 -12.15 -8.76 1.35
CA ARG A 112 -13.38 -8.01 1.67
C ARG A 112 -14.17 -8.68 2.79
N GLY A 113 -14.30 -10.00 2.80
CA GLY A 113 -15.00 -10.74 3.84
C GLY A 113 -14.31 -10.75 5.22
N ARG A 114 -13.08 -10.20 5.31
CA ARG A 114 -12.32 -10.02 6.56
C ARG A 114 -12.37 -8.59 7.08
N LEU A 115 -12.97 -7.66 6.32
CA LEU A 115 -13.17 -6.27 6.70
C LEU A 115 -14.58 -6.11 7.30
N ALA A 116 -14.68 -5.41 8.41
CA ALA A 116 -15.95 -5.10 9.06
C ALA A 116 -16.25 -3.60 8.93
N SER A 117 -17.46 -3.19 9.31
CA SER A 117 -17.78 -1.76 9.44
C SER A 117 -16.79 -1.07 10.39
N GLY A 118 -16.23 0.04 9.97
CA GLY A 118 -15.14 0.75 10.65
C GLY A 118 -13.72 0.33 10.20
N SER A 119 -13.58 -0.77 9.42
CA SER A 119 -12.28 -1.12 8.84
C SER A 119 -11.82 -0.09 7.82
N LYS A 120 -10.50 0.01 7.64
CA LYS A 120 -9.87 0.97 6.73
C LYS A 120 -8.91 0.26 5.78
N VAL A 121 -9.02 0.54 4.49
CA VAL A 121 -8.09 0.08 3.45
C VAL A 121 -7.19 1.25 3.07
N PHE A 122 -5.89 1.09 3.26
CA PHE A 122 -4.88 2.05 2.88
C PHE A 122 -4.09 1.53 1.67
N ILE A 123 -3.97 2.33 0.64
CA ILE A 123 -3.21 2.00 -0.57
C ILE A 123 -2.02 2.96 -0.66
N VAL A 124 -0.81 2.44 -0.51
CA VAL A 124 0.41 3.22 -0.70
C VAL A 124 0.62 3.44 -2.20
N THR A 125 0.27 4.63 -2.64
CA THR A 125 0.41 5.08 -4.02
C THR A 125 1.59 6.04 -4.17
N SER A 126 1.50 7.01 -5.05
CA SER A 126 2.50 8.05 -5.25
C SER A 126 1.86 9.32 -5.80
N ARG A 127 2.40 10.47 -5.42
CA ARG A 127 2.15 11.76 -6.08
C ARG A 127 2.37 11.67 -7.60
N MET A 128 3.25 10.77 -8.06
CA MET A 128 3.44 10.51 -9.49
C MET A 128 2.21 9.89 -10.17
N GLY A 129 1.21 9.42 -9.43
CA GLY A 129 -0.09 8.98 -9.94
C GLY A 129 -1.11 10.11 -10.09
N SER A 130 -0.83 11.31 -9.62
CA SER A 130 -1.64 12.50 -9.87
C SER A 130 -1.46 12.96 -11.32
N ILE A 131 -2.57 13.18 -12.02
CA ILE A 131 -2.57 13.72 -13.39
C ILE A 131 -2.34 15.24 -13.32
N ASP A 132 -3.02 15.89 -12.38
CA ASP A 132 -2.97 17.35 -12.19
C ASP A 132 -1.57 17.84 -11.79
N ASP A 133 -0.87 17.06 -10.96
CA ASP A 133 0.47 17.39 -10.45
C ASP A 133 1.62 16.91 -11.35
N ASN A 134 1.32 16.36 -12.54
CA ASN A 134 2.35 15.85 -13.45
C ASN A 134 3.01 16.96 -14.28
N THR A 135 3.99 17.64 -13.71
CA THR A 135 4.76 18.70 -14.37
C THR A 135 6.11 18.25 -14.92
N SER A 136 6.57 17.01 -14.62
CA SER A 136 7.92 16.55 -14.95
C SER A 136 7.97 15.42 -16.00
N GLY A 137 6.86 14.76 -16.32
CA GLY A 137 6.81 13.66 -17.28
C GLY A 137 7.66 12.44 -16.88
N GLY A 138 8.03 11.61 -17.85
CA GLY A 138 8.86 10.40 -17.68
C GLY A 138 8.21 9.30 -16.83
N SER A 139 8.95 8.22 -16.57
CA SER A 139 8.49 7.08 -15.74
C SER A 139 7.09 6.60 -16.09
N TYR A 140 6.80 6.46 -17.38
CA TYR A 140 5.45 6.20 -17.90
C TYR A 140 4.75 5.02 -17.20
N GLY A 141 5.41 3.86 -17.13
CA GLY A 141 4.84 2.68 -16.50
C GLY A 141 4.47 2.89 -15.04
N TYR A 142 5.36 3.55 -14.27
CA TYR A 142 5.10 3.84 -12.87
C TYR A 142 3.94 4.83 -12.69
N ARG A 143 3.97 5.97 -13.40
CA ARG A 143 2.89 6.97 -13.33
C ARG A 143 1.55 6.37 -13.70
N MET A 144 1.48 5.66 -14.84
CA MET A 144 0.26 5.01 -15.29
C MET A 144 -0.25 3.99 -14.28
N SER A 145 0.64 3.18 -13.68
CA SER A 145 0.25 2.21 -12.65
C SER A 145 -0.26 2.89 -11.37
N LYS A 146 0.32 4.01 -10.99
CA LYS A 146 -0.13 4.75 -9.78
C LYS A 146 -1.41 5.55 -10.03
N ALA A 147 -1.61 6.09 -11.23
CA ALA A 147 -2.89 6.68 -11.63
C ALA A 147 -4.01 5.61 -11.69
N ALA A 148 -3.71 4.43 -12.22
CA ALA A 148 -4.65 3.32 -12.25
C ALA A 148 -5.05 2.84 -10.85
N VAL A 149 -4.11 2.72 -9.92
CA VAL A 149 -4.46 2.35 -8.54
C VAL A 149 -5.21 3.47 -7.81
N ASN A 150 -4.95 4.73 -8.13
CA ASN A 150 -5.73 5.85 -7.61
C ASN A 150 -7.20 5.71 -8.05
N MET A 151 -7.45 5.41 -9.33
CA MET A 151 -8.80 5.14 -9.83
C MET A 151 -9.43 3.91 -9.16
N ALA A 152 -8.67 2.81 -9.03
CA ALA A 152 -9.16 1.60 -8.35
C ALA A 152 -9.52 1.89 -6.89
N GLY A 153 -8.70 2.65 -6.16
CA GLY A 153 -8.97 3.04 -4.78
C GLY A 153 -10.20 3.93 -4.66
N LYS A 154 -10.40 4.87 -5.60
CA LYS A 154 -11.62 5.69 -5.65
C LYS A 154 -12.88 4.85 -5.90
N SER A 155 -12.81 3.88 -6.82
CA SER A 155 -13.93 2.96 -7.08
C SER A 155 -14.22 2.09 -5.85
N LEU A 156 -13.19 1.51 -5.22
CA LEU A 156 -13.34 0.74 -3.98
C LEU A 156 -13.99 1.58 -2.86
N ALA A 157 -13.63 2.87 -2.76
CA ALA A 157 -14.22 3.76 -1.76
C ALA A 157 -15.73 3.95 -1.95
N VAL A 158 -16.19 4.00 -3.21
CA VAL A 158 -17.62 4.08 -3.54
C VAL A 158 -18.31 2.74 -3.26
N ASP A 159 -17.72 1.63 -3.72
CA ASP A 159 -18.32 0.30 -3.62
C ASP A 159 -18.42 -0.21 -2.16
N LEU A 160 -17.51 0.22 -1.28
CA LEU A 160 -17.42 -0.23 0.11
C LEU A 160 -18.05 0.75 1.12
N ALA A 161 -18.53 1.91 0.66
CA ALA A 161 -19.08 2.94 1.53
C ALA A 161 -20.29 2.44 2.35
N ASP A 162 -21.21 1.72 1.71
CA ASP A 162 -22.42 1.18 2.37
C ASP A 162 -22.09 0.07 3.38
N GLU A 163 -20.88 -0.52 3.30
CA GLU A 163 -20.37 -1.47 4.28
C GLU A 163 -19.69 -0.78 5.47
N GLY A 164 -19.56 0.54 5.41
CA GLY A 164 -18.87 1.34 6.44
C GLY A 164 -17.35 1.17 6.42
N ILE A 165 -16.76 0.76 5.28
CA ILE A 165 -15.32 0.56 5.11
C ILE A 165 -14.71 1.78 4.41
N GLY A 166 -13.71 2.39 5.04
CA GLY A 166 -12.97 3.52 4.46
C GLY A 166 -11.84 3.06 3.54
N VAL A 167 -11.64 3.73 2.39
CA VAL A 167 -10.51 3.48 1.47
C VAL A 167 -9.75 4.78 1.24
N PHE A 168 -8.43 4.76 1.47
CA PHE A 168 -7.57 5.93 1.43
C PHE A 168 -6.32 5.67 0.61
N LEU A 169 -5.91 6.68 -0.16
CA LEU A 169 -4.69 6.62 -0.95
C LEU A 169 -3.62 7.47 -0.25
N LEU A 170 -2.42 6.93 -0.13
CA LEU A 170 -1.35 7.54 0.65
C LEU A 170 -0.08 7.70 -0.19
N HIS A 171 0.49 8.90 -0.21
CA HIS A 171 1.81 9.16 -0.76
C HIS A 171 2.83 9.28 0.37
N PRO A 172 3.86 8.42 0.38
CA PRO A 172 4.86 8.40 1.45
C PRO A 172 5.92 9.51 1.35
N GLY A 173 5.86 10.36 0.31
CA GLY A 173 6.96 11.25 -0.04
C GLY A 173 8.00 10.57 -0.93
N TRP A 174 9.11 11.28 -1.20
CA TRP A 174 10.30 10.70 -1.80
C TRP A 174 11.20 10.14 -0.69
N VAL A 175 11.22 8.82 -0.52
CA VAL A 175 11.75 8.13 0.67
C VAL A 175 13.05 7.42 0.34
N ALA A 176 14.06 7.51 1.19
CA ALA A 176 15.38 6.90 1.06
C ALA A 176 15.32 5.37 1.23
N THR A 177 14.92 4.66 0.17
CA THR A 177 14.84 3.21 0.07
C THR A 177 15.67 2.70 -1.11
N ASP A 178 15.79 1.38 -1.26
CA ASP A 178 16.41 0.76 -2.46
C ASP A 178 15.74 1.25 -3.75
N MET A 179 14.43 1.48 -3.72
CA MET A 179 13.62 1.95 -4.86
C MET A 179 14.07 3.34 -5.36
N THR A 180 14.55 4.20 -4.47
CA THR A 180 14.99 5.58 -4.77
C THR A 180 16.50 5.74 -4.78
N GLY A 181 17.25 4.65 -4.62
CA GLY A 181 18.71 4.68 -4.52
C GLY A 181 19.21 5.34 -3.23
N GLY A 182 18.43 5.23 -2.15
CA GLY A 182 18.82 5.74 -0.83
C GLY A 182 18.68 7.27 -0.69
N THR A 183 17.91 7.93 -1.56
CA THR A 183 17.74 9.41 -1.49
C THR A 183 16.33 9.79 -1.07
N GLY A 184 16.17 10.87 -0.33
CA GLY A 184 14.89 11.42 0.11
C GLY A 184 14.73 11.51 1.63
N PHE A 185 13.49 11.50 2.11
CA PHE A 185 13.15 11.47 3.53
C PHE A 185 13.68 10.19 4.19
N ALA A 186 14.03 10.26 5.46
CA ALA A 186 14.28 9.06 6.23
C ALA A 186 13.05 8.14 6.22
N VAL A 187 13.28 6.82 6.16
CA VAL A 187 12.18 5.84 6.12
C VAL A 187 11.32 5.94 7.38
N GLU A 188 11.97 6.19 8.50
CA GLU A 188 11.35 6.36 9.82
C GLU A 188 10.39 7.55 9.85
N ASP A 189 10.80 8.69 9.32
CA ASP A 189 10.00 9.92 9.29
C ASP A 189 8.78 9.76 8.38
N SER A 190 8.98 9.16 7.19
CA SER A 190 7.91 8.87 6.26
C SER A 190 6.87 7.91 6.87
N ALA A 191 7.33 6.83 7.49
CA ALA A 191 6.45 5.86 8.14
C ALA A 191 5.69 6.50 9.31
N ALA A 192 6.35 7.33 10.12
CA ALA A 192 5.69 8.06 11.21
C ALA A 192 4.58 8.98 10.71
N GLY A 193 4.84 9.72 9.62
CA GLY A 193 3.83 10.55 8.98
C GLY A 193 2.65 9.74 8.43
N LEU A 194 2.94 8.60 7.77
CA LEU A 194 1.88 7.70 7.30
C LEU A 194 1.05 7.14 8.47
N VAL A 195 1.67 6.67 9.54
CA VAL A 195 0.96 6.15 10.73
C VAL A 195 0.07 7.23 11.35
N ALA A 196 0.57 8.46 11.49
CA ALA A 196 -0.19 9.59 12.00
C ALA A 196 -1.39 9.92 11.09
N THR A 197 -1.17 9.93 9.76
CA THR A 197 -2.23 10.19 8.78
C THR A 197 -3.28 9.07 8.81
N MET A 198 -2.89 7.80 8.78
CA MET A 198 -3.80 6.65 8.85
C MET A 198 -4.66 6.67 10.13
N ALA A 199 -4.06 7.05 11.27
CA ALA A 199 -4.75 7.04 12.55
C ALA A 199 -5.87 8.09 12.66
N ARG A 200 -5.73 9.24 11.97
CA ARG A 200 -6.71 10.34 12.04
C ARG A 200 -7.81 10.28 10.99
N LEU A 201 -7.62 9.51 9.91
CA LEU A 201 -8.61 9.41 8.83
C LEU A 201 -9.82 8.59 9.29
N GLU A 202 -11.01 9.14 9.12
CA GLU A 202 -12.27 8.48 9.44
C GLU A 202 -13.01 8.04 8.18
N THR A 203 -13.92 7.08 8.30
CA THR A 203 -14.59 6.44 7.14
C THR A 203 -15.41 7.40 6.30
N ASP A 204 -15.87 8.52 6.85
CA ASP A 204 -16.57 9.59 6.12
C ASP A 204 -15.65 10.37 5.16
N GLN A 205 -14.33 10.27 5.33
CA GLN A 205 -13.31 10.82 4.43
C GLN A 205 -12.86 9.82 3.35
N THR A 206 -13.61 8.72 3.15
CA THR A 206 -13.26 7.67 2.17
C THR A 206 -13.09 8.25 0.76
N GLY A 207 -12.17 7.66 -0.01
CA GLY A 207 -11.92 8.07 -1.40
C GLY A 207 -11.11 9.36 -1.54
N THR A 208 -10.24 9.65 -0.58
CA THR A 208 -9.33 10.80 -0.56
C THR A 208 -7.87 10.38 -0.71
N PHE A 209 -7.01 11.31 -1.16
CA PHE A 209 -5.60 11.07 -1.45
C PHE A 209 -4.72 12.00 -0.60
N TRP A 210 -3.84 11.42 0.22
CA TRP A 210 -3.10 12.12 1.26
C TRP A 210 -1.59 12.00 1.14
N HIS A 211 -0.90 13.09 1.42
CA HIS A 211 0.55 13.08 1.68
C HIS A 211 0.82 12.58 3.11
N GLN A 212 1.98 11.96 3.33
CA GLN A 212 2.41 11.51 4.69
C GLN A 212 2.47 12.67 5.70
N GLU A 213 2.67 13.89 5.27
CA GLU A 213 2.62 15.08 6.12
C GLU A 213 1.20 15.53 6.48
N GLY A 214 0.19 14.81 6.04
CA GLY A 214 -1.19 14.97 6.48
C GLY A 214 -2.00 16.04 5.72
N TYR A 215 -1.62 16.44 4.54
CA TYR A 215 -2.43 17.24 3.63
C TYR A 215 -2.95 16.43 2.45
N GLU A 216 -4.07 16.84 1.89
CA GLU A 216 -4.69 16.18 0.74
C GLU A 216 -3.96 16.55 -0.56
N LEU A 217 -3.83 15.58 -1.46
CA LEU A 217 -3.21 15.72 -2.77
C LEU A 217 -4.27 15.76 -3.87
N PRO A 218 -4.00 16.46 -4.99
CA PRO A 218 -4.84 16.42 -6.17
C PRO A 218 -4.71 15.08 -6.90
N TRP A 219 -5.75 14.74 -7.69
CA TRP A 219 -5.81 13.53 -8.50
C TRP A 219 -4.98 13.56 -9.78
#